data_c294cfbe11d01b6c8d1bcf516ff95bfe
#
_entry.id   c294cfbe11d01b6c8d1bcf516ff95bfe
#
_cell.length_a   1.000
_cell.length_b   1.000
_cell.length_c   1.000
_cell.angle_alpha   90.00
_cell.angle_beta   90.00
_cell.angle_gamma   90.00
#
_symmetry.space_group_name_H-M   'P 1'
#
loop_
_entity.id
_entity.type
_entity.pdbx_description
1 polymer ?
#
loop_
_entity_poly.entity_id
_entity_poly.type
_entity_poly.pdbx_seq_one_letter_code
_entity_poly.pdbx_strand_id
1 'polypeptide(L)'
;WGEEREIAVLFADLRGFTSLSEEQLPYDTVFVLNRYFAAMGAAIEEAGGHVDKFIGDGVMAIFGLQGDFELAKQQSLVSAVNMARALDRLNESLADDLPQPLRMGIGIHAGAAVVGEMGYGSTLGMTAVGDVVNTASRLEASTKEFGAQLVVSEAVLGNTKAEDPCSERHEISIRGRRGMLAVRAYAAATDVIRQTATG
;
A
#
# COMPACT_ATOMS: atom_id res chain seq x y z
N TRP A 1 -19.89 0.45 -17.34
CA TRP A 1 -19.57 -0.98 -17.48
C TRP A 1 -18.13 -1.23 -17.00
N GLY A 2 -17.80 -2.48 -16.71
CA GLY A 2 -16.51 -2.87 -16.20
C GLY A 2 -15.99 -4.15 -16.85
N GLU A 3 -14.71 -4.40 -16.71
CA GLU A 3 -14.02 -5.58 -17.21
C GLU A 3 -13.40 -6.34 -16.05
N GLU A 4 -13.52 -7.67 -16.08
CA GLU A 4 -12.81 -8.50 -15.09
C GLU A 4 -11.33 -8.58 -15.48
N ARG A 5 -10.45 -8.33 -14.51
CA ARG A 5 -9.00 -8.30 -14.74
C ARG A 5 -8.26 -8.70 -13.46
N GLU A 6 -7.12 -9.35 -13.64
CA GLU A 6 -6.22 -9.63 -12.53
C GLU A 6 -5.30 -8.43 -12.30
N ILE A 7 -5.30 -7.92 -11.06
CA ILE A 7 -4.58 -6.71 -10.65
C ILE A 7 -3.89 -6.92 -9.31
N ALA A 8 -2.97 -6.01 -8.99
CA ALA A 8 -2.49 -5.85 -7.63
C ALA A 8 -3.07 -4.55 -7.05
N VAL A 9 -3.43 -4.60 -5.78
CA VAL A 9 -4.01 -3.46 -5.04
C VAL A 9 -3.15 -3.19 -3.83
N LEU A 10 -2.84 -1.91 -3.62
CA LEU A 10 -2.05 -1.42 -2.51
C LEU A 10 -2.86 -0.42 -1.71
N PHE A 11 -2.90 -0.61 -0.39
CA PHE A 11 -3.37 0.41 0.56
C PHE A 11 -2.21 0.84 1.45
N ALA A 12 -2.12 2.12 1.71
CA ALA A 12 -1.17 2.66 2.68
C ALA A 12 -1.86 3.71 3.55
N ASP A 13 -1.40 3.85 4.78
CA ASP A 13 -2.02 4.75 5.76
C ASP A 13 -0.95 5.22 6.75
N LEU A 14 -1.08 6.46 7.22
CA LEU A 14 -0.21 6.97 8.28
C LEU A 14 -0.64 6.41 9.63
N ARG A 15 0.34 6.18 10.49
CA ARG A 15 0.11 5.72 11.85
C ARG A 15 0.20 6.87 12.83
N GLY A 16 -0.76 6.91 13.77
CA GLY A 16 -0.78 7.91 14.82
C GLY A 16 -1.02 9.33 14.32
N PHE A 17 -1.51 9.50 13.08
CA PHE A 17 -1.71 10.81 12.49
C PHE A 17 -2.83 11.59 13.20
N THR A 18 -3.87 10.92 13.68
CA THR A 18 -4.95 11.55 14.44
C THR A 18 -4.42 12.24 15.69
N SER A 19 -3.57 11.55 16.47
CA SER A 19 -2.94 12.13 17.66
C SER A 19 -2.02 13.30 17.30
N LEU A 20 -1.27 13.17 16.20
CA LEU A 20 -0.40 14.24 15.73
C LEU A 20 -1.20 15.47 15.32
N SER A 21 -2.31 15.27 14.58
CA SER A 21 -3.16 16.36 14.09
C SER A 21 -3.89 17.10 15.23
N GLU A 22 -4.18 16.44 16.34
CA GLU A 22 -4.78 17.05 17.50
C GLU A 22 -3.84 18.04 18.20
N GLU A 23 -2.53 17.82 18.11
CA GLU A 23 -1.50 18.65 18.72
C GLU A 23 -1.04 19.81 17.82
N GLN A 24 -1.43 19.81 16.55
CA GLN A 24 -1.04 20.83 15.57
C GLN A 24 -2.20 21.73 15.18
N LEU A 25 -1.87 22.91 14.66
CA LEU A 25 -2.85 23.77 14.03
C LEU A 25 -3.38 23.09 12.75
N PRO A 26 -4.68 23.22 12.41
CA PRO A 26 -5.25 22.62 11.22
C PRO A 26 -4.48 22.94 9.92
N TYR A 27 -3.94 24.16 9.83
CA TYR A 27 -3.14 24.59 8.68
C TYR A 27 -1.88 23.75 8.53
N ASP A 28 -1.17 23.48 9.61
CA ASP A 28 0.06 22.66 9.60
C ASP A 28 -0.26 21.22 9.25
N THR A 29 -1.38 20.70 9.73
CA THR A 29 -1.85 19.36 9.41
C THR A 29 -2.08 19.20 7.91
N VAL A 30 -2.76 20.14 7.28
CA VAL A 30 -3.02 20.13 5.83
C VAL A 30 -1.70 20.21 5.05
N PHE A 31 -0.77 21.04 5.48
CA PHE A 31 0.55 21.15 4.86
C PHE A 31 1.31 19.83 4.87
N VAL A 32 1.35 19.15 6.01
CA VAL A 32 2.02 17.85 6.16
C VAL A 32 1.33 16.79 5.27
N LEU A 33 0.00 16.72 5.31
CA LEU A 33 -0.76 15.77 4.49
C LEU A 33 -0.52 15.97 3.00
N ASN A 34 -0.54 17.21 2.51
CA ASN A 34 -0.32 17.48 1.10
C ASN A 34 1.08 17.05 0.65
N ARG A 35 2.09 17.24 1.48
CA ARG A 35 3.44 16.78 1.18
C ARG A 35 3.53 15.26 1.19
N TYR A 36 2.85 14.61 2.13
CA TYR A 36 2.78 13.16 2.19
C TYR A 36 2.09 12.60 0.94
N PHE A 37 0.93 13.14 0.56
CA PHE A 37 0.20 12.68 -0.63
C PHE A 37 1.02 12.86 -1.90
N ALA A 38 1.71 13.99 -2.05
CA ALA A 38 2.58 14.22 -3.21
C ALA A 38 3.72 13.18 -3.28
N ALA A 39 4.34 12.90 -2.15
CA ALA A 39 5.43 11.91 -2.07
C ALA A 39 4.93 10.50 -2.39
N MET A 40 3.78 10.10 -1.84
CA MET A 40 3.21 8.77 -2.09
C MET A 40 2.71 8.63 -3.52
N GLY A 41 2.02 9.63 -4.04
CA GLY A 41 1.55 9.63 -5.43
C GLY A 41 2.70 9.50 -6.43
N ALA A 42 3.77 10.24 -6.24
CA ALA A 42 4.96 10.16 -7.09
C ALA A 42 5.61 8.77 -7.02
N ALA A 43 5.76 8.20 -5.83
CA ALA A 43 6.33 6.88 -5.65
C ALA A 43 5.52 5.78 -6.34
N ILE A 44 4.19 5.88 -6.29
CA ILE A 44 3.26 4.93 -6.94
C ILE A 44 3.36 5.06 -8.46
N GLU A 45 3.27 6.27 -8.97
CA GLU A 45 3.27 6.52 -10.43
C GLU A 45 4.61 6.16 -11.08
N GLU A 46 5.72 6.48 -10.42
CA GLU A 46 7.07 6.10 -10.90
C GLU A 46 7.23 4.59 -11.02
N ALA A 47 6.55 3.82 -10.18
CA ALA A 47 6.58 2.36 -10.24
C ALA A 47 5.57 1.78 -11.26
N GLY A 48 4.82 2.61 -11.95
CA GLY A 48 3.83 2.17 -12.96
C GLY A 48 2.43 1.97 -12.40
N GLY A 49 2.16 2.42 -11.18
CA GLY A 49 0.85 2.31 -10.55
C GLY A 49 -0.09 3.45 -10.89
N HIS A 50 -1.35 3.23 -10.62
CA HIS A 50 -2.43 4.22 -10.74
C HIS A 50 -2.93 4.57 -9.34
N VAL A 51 -2.84 5.83 -8.97
CA VAL A 51 -3.44 6.31 -7.72
C VAL A 51 -4.95 6.37 -7.92
N ASP A 52 -5.68 5.53 -7.20
CA ASP A 52 -7.14 5.51 -7.29
C ASP A 52 -7.77 6.66 -6.52
N LYS A 53 -7.43 6.76 -5.25
CA LYS A 53 -7.96 7.81 -4.37
C LYS A 53 -7.13 7.98 -3.11
N PHE A 54 -7.26 9.15 -2.51
CA PHE A 54 -6.83 9.40 -1.14
C PHE A 54 -8.05 9.34 -0.22
N ILE A 55 -7.94 8.67 0.91
CA ILE A 55 -9.01 8.49 1.90
C ILE A 55 -8.47 8.87 3.27
N GLY A 56 -8.88 10.03 3.80
CA GLY A 56 -8.28 10.54 5.04
C GLY A 56 -6.78 10.75 4.86
N ASP A 57 -5.97 10.06 5.66
CA ASP A 57 -4.51 10.04 5.56
C ASP A 57 -3.99 8.82 4.78
N GLY A 58 -4.87 8.12 4.09
CA GLY A 58 -4.55 6.91 3.34
C GLY A 58 -4.58 7.09 1.84
N VAL A 59 -4.02 6.12 1.13
CA VAL A 59 -4.01 6.07 -0.32
C VAL A 59 -4.31 4.64 -0.78
N MET A 60 -5.09 4.55 -1.86
CA MET A 60 -5.33 3.30 -2.59
C MET A 60 -4.73 3.41 -3.98
N ALA A 61 -3.96 2.39 -4.37
CA ALA A 61 -3.34 2.32 -5.70
C ALA A 61 -3.62 0.98 -6.37
N ILE A 62 -3.65 0.99 -7.69
CA ILE A 62 -3.92 -0.18 -8.53
C ILE A 62 -2.79 -0.36 -9.52
N PHE A 63 -2.37 -1.61 -9.72
CA PHE A 63 -1.34 -2.00 -10.68
C PHE A 63 -1.92 -3.05 -11.62
N GLY A 64 -1.63 -2.94 -12.91
CA GLY A 64 -2.08 -3.91 -13.90
C GLY A 64 -3.35 -3.53 -14.65
N LEU A 65 -3.76 -2.27 -14.63
CA LEU A 65 -4.94 -1.81 -15.36
C LEU A 65 -4.82 -2.01 -16.87
N GLN A 66 -3.60 -1.98 -17.41
CA GLN A 66 -3.33 -2.06 -18.85
C GLN A 66 -2.23 -3.06 -19.19
N GLY A 67 -1.82 -3.89 -18.24
CA GLY A 67 -0.62 -4.66 -18.42
C GLY A 67 -0.69 -6.09 -17.93
N ASP A 68 0.49 -6.69 -17.90
CA ASP A 68 0.76 -8.02 -17.42
C ASP A 68 0.58 -8.11 -15.91
N PHE A 69 -0.08 -9.16 -15.47
CA PHE A 69 -0.33 -9.41 -14.04
C PHE A 69 0.97 -9.65 -13.26
N GLU A 70 1.92 -10.40 -13.82
CA GLU A 70 3.21 -10.63 -13.16
C GLU A 70 3.99 -9.32 -12.99
N LEU A 71 3.98 -8.47 -14.00
CA LEU A 71 4.58 -7.14 -13.91
C LEU A 71 3.86 -6.28 -12.85
N ALA A 72 2.54 -6.35 -12.80
CA ALA A 72 1.75 -5.60 -11.81
C ALA A 72 2.16 -5.95 -10.38
N LYS A 73 2.37 -7.23 -10.08
CA LYS A 73 2.85 -7.67 -8.77
C LYS A 73 4.22 -7.08 -8.44
N GLN A 74 5.16 -7.13 -9.39
CA GLN A 74 6.49 -6.54 -9.21
C GLN A 74 6.43 -5.04 -8.99
N GLN A 75 5.62 -4.34 -9.79
CA GLN A 75 5.45 -2.89 -9.67
C GLN A 75 4.88 -2.51 -8.30
N SER A 76 3.95 -3.28 -7.76
CA SER A 76 3.38 -3.01 -6.44
C SER A 76 4.44 -3.11 -5.33
N LEU A 77 5.35 -4.07 -5.42
CA LEU A 77 6.46 -4.22 -4.48
C LEU A 77 7.48 -3.08 -4.60
N VAL A 78 7.84 -2.71 -5.83
CA VAL A 78 8.72 -1.57 -6.09
C VAL A 78 8.11 -0.29 -5.54
N SER A 79 6.80 -0.10 -5.74
CA SER A 79 6.07 1.04 -5.20
C SER A 79 6.19 1.12 -3.68
N ALA A 80 6.00 0.02 -2.98
CA ALA A 80 6.12 -0.02 -1.51
C ALA A 80 7.52 0.41 -1.04
N VAL A 81 8.56 -0.06 -1.71
CA VAL A 81 9.94 0.35 -1.41
C VAL A 81 10.15 1.84 -1.66
N ASN A 82 9.68 2.32 -2.81
CA ASN A 82 9.78 3.75 -3.15
C ASN A 82 9.02 4.62 -2.16
N MET A 83 7.85 4.18 -1.72
CA MET A 83 7.04 4.89 -0.72
C MET A 83 7.77 4.98 0.62
N ALA A 84 8.37 3.88 1.07
CA ALA A 84 9.13 3.87 2.32
C ALA A 84 10.33 4.83 2.26
N ARG A 85 11.07 4.82 1.15
CA ARG A 85 12.19 5.74 0.93
C ARG A 85 11.73 7.19 0.84
N ALA A 86 10.62 7.44 0.16
CA ALA A 86 10.03 8.78 0.07
C ALA A 86 9.60 9.29 1.44
N LEU A 87 9.04 8.41 2.28
CA LEU A 87 8.66 8.79 3.64
C LEU A 87 9.89 9.15 4.48
N ASP A 88 10.98 8.40 4.36
CA ASP A 88 12.23 8.73 5.05
C ASP A 88 12.76 10.11 4.65
N ARG A 89 12.76 10.42 3.35
CA ARG A 89 13.16 11.74 2.87
C ARG A 89 12.23 12.85 3.36
N LEU A 90 10.94 12.58 3.39
CA LEU A 90 9.95 13.53 3.90
C LEU A 90 10.19 13.80 5.39
N ASN A 91 10.44 12.76 6.18
CA ASN A 91 10.74 12.88 7.59
C ASN A 91 12.00 13.71 7.85
N GLU A 92 13.03 13.55 7.03
CA GLU A 92 14.24 14.39 7.13
C GLU A 92 13.91 15.86 6.91
N SER A 93 13.09 16.15 5.90
CA SER A 93 12.70 17.52 5.56
C SER A 93 11.76 18.17 6.59
N LEU A 94 11.01 17.36 7.35
CA LEU A 94 10.06 17.82 8.36
C LEU A 94 10.56 17.65 9.80
N ALA A 95 11.83 17.30 10.00
CA ALA A 95 12.37 16.95 11.31
C ALA A 95 12.19 18.04 12.34
N ASP A 96 12.29 19.31 11.93
CA ASP A 96 12.12 20.46 12.83
C ASP A 96 10.65 20.85 13.04
N ASP A 97 9.76 20.34 12.21
CA ASP A 97 8.33 20.71 12.22
C ASP A 97 7.46 19.68 12.94
N LEU A 98 7.95 18.47 13.12
CA LEU A 98 7.19 17.38 13.71
C LEU A 98 7.82 16.89 15.02
N PRO A 99 6.99 16.59 16.05
CA PRO A 99 7.51 16.04 17.31
C PRO A 99 8.08 14.63 17.14
N GLN A 100 7.59 13.87 16.15
CA GLN A 100 8.05 12.51 15.86
C GLN A 100 7.99 12.28 14.34
N PRO A 101 8.83 11.38 13.80
CA PRO A 101 8.75 11.01 12.40
C PRO A 101 7.39 10.39 12.04
N LEU A 102 6.93 10.67 10.83
CA LEU A 102 5.74 10.00 10.27
C LEU A 102 6.07 8.51 10.06
N ARG A 103 5.09 7.66 10.36
CA ARG A 103 5.15 6.23 10.12
C ARG A 103 3.95 5.79 9.31
N MET A 104 4.08 4.73 8.52
CA MET A 104 2.98 4.22 7.72
C MET A 104 2.92 2.69 7.77
N GLY A 105 1.74 2.16 7.42
CA GLY A 105 1.53 0.76 7.11
C GLY A 105 1.11 0.61 5.66
N ILE A 106 1.59 -0.45 5.00
CA ILE A 106 1.28 -0.76 3.60
C ILE A 106 0.78 -2.19 3.53
N GLY A 107 -0.34 -2.40 2.83
CA GLY A 107 -0.87 -3.74 2.55
C GLY A 107 -1.00 -3.94 1.04
N ILE A 108 -0.58 -5.10 0.54
CA ILE A 108 -0.67 -5.43 -0.89
C ILE A 108 -1.24 -6.83 -1.07
N HIS A 109 -2.24 -6.93 -1.94
CA HIS A 109 -2.81 -8.20 -2.37
C HIS A 109 -3.01 -8.19 -3.88
N ALA A 110 -3.10 -9.36 -4.48
CA ALA A 110 -3.31 -9.51 -5.92
C ALA A 110 -4.37 -10.54 -6.20
N GLY A 111 -5.16 -10.31 -7.24
CA GLY A 111 -6.24 -11.19 -7.65
C GLY A 111 -7.17 -10.53 -8.64
N ALA A 112 -8.26 -11.21 -8.92
CA ALA A 112 -9.27 -10.75 -9.88
C ALA A 112 -10.14 -9.65 -9.28
N ALA A 113 -10.47 -8.66 -10.11
CA ALA A 113 -11.38 -7.57 -9.76
C ALA A 113 -12.14 -7.12 -11.00
N VAL A 114 -13.23 -6.42 -10.80
CA VAL A 114 -13.89 -5.69 -11.88
C VAL A 114 -13.31 -4.29 -11.91
N VAL A 115 -12.71 -3.91 -13.03
CA VAL A 115 -12.12 -2.57 -13.23
C VAL A 115 -12.95 -1.80 -14.25
N GLY A 116 -13.05 -0.50 -14.06
CA GLY A 116 -13.81 0.34 -14.97
C GLY A 116 -13.95 1.76 -14.44
N GLU A 117 -14.54 2.61 -15.25
CA GLU A 117 -14.90 3.96 -14.82
C GLU A 117 -16.13 3.90 -13.93
N MET A 118 -16.02 4.42 -12.72
CA MET A 118 -17.09 4.49 -11.73
C MET A 118 -17.14 5.87 -11.11
N GLY A 119 -18.31 6.30 -10.71
CA GLY A 119 -18.52 7.60 -10.07
C GLY A 119 -19.52 8.46 -10.81
N TYR A 120 -19.51 9.75 -10.51
CA TYR A 120 -20.43 10.73 -11.07
C TYR A 120 -19.71 12.06 -11.27
N GLY A 121 -19.89 12.65 -12.44
CA GLY A 121 -19.34 13.99 -12.75
C GLY A 121 -17.82 14.02 -12.59
N SER A 122 -17.33 14.98 -11.81
CA SER A 122 -15.90 15.17 -11.57
C SER A 122 -15.25 14.04 -10.75
N THR A 123 -16.06 13.17 -10.12
CA THR A 123 -15.56 12.02 -9.37
C THR A 123 -15.49 10.75 -10.22
N LEU A 124 -15.89 10.83 -11.48
CA LEU A 124 -15.77 9.71 -12.41
C LEU A 124 -14.30 9.39 -12.67
N GLY A 125 -13.91 8.16 -12.48
CA GLY A 125 -12.55 7.72 -12.69
C GLY A 125 -12.40 6.22 -12.70
N MET A 126 -11.25 5.76 -13.18
CA MET A 126 -10.91 4.35 -13.21
C MET A 126 -10.69 3.81 -11.81
N THR A 127 -11.38 2.76 -11.45
CA THR A 127 -11.26 2.11 -10.14
C THR A 127 -11.50 0.62 -10.24
N ALA A 128 -11.42 -0.08 -9.12
CA ALA A 128 -11.60 -1.52 -9.04
C ALA A 128 -12.55 -1.87 -7.89
N VAL A 129 -13.33 -2.93 -8.11
CA VAL A 129 -14.24 -3.50 -7.11
C VAL A 129 -14.01 -5.01 -7.05
N GLY A 130 -13.97 -5.56 -5.87
CA GLY A 130 -13.84 -7.00 -5.65
C GLY A 130 -13.18 -7.35 -4.32
N ASP A 131 -13.14 -8.64 -4.03
CA ASP A 131 -12.55 -9.17 -2.81
C ASP A 131 -11.07 -8.77 -2.64
N VAL A 132 -10.32 -8.66 -3.75
CA VAL A 132 -8.91 -8.26 -3.73
C VAL A 132 -8.73 -6.89 -3.09
N VAL A 133 -9.66 -5.96 -3.31
CA VAL A 133 -9.61 -4.61 -2.74
C VAL A 133 -9.81 -4.67 -1.23
N ASN A 134 -10.85 -5.37 -0.79
CA ASN A 134 -11.15 -5.51 0.64
C ASN A 134 -10.02 -6.24 1.38
N THR A 135 -9.46 -7.26 0.75
CA THR A 135 -8.33 -8.01 1.30
C THR A 135 -7.09 -7.13 1.45
N ALA A 136 -6.72 -6.36 0.43
CA ALA A 136 -5.57 -5.45 0.51
C ALA A 136 -5.74 -4.43 1.65
N SER A 137 -6.94 -3.90 1.83
CA SER A 137 -7.26 -3.00 2.95
C SER A 137 -7.08 -3.70 4.30
N ARG A 138 -7.52 -4.96 4.42
CA ARG A 138 -7.35 -5.76 5.64
C ARG A 138 -5.87 -6.03 5.93
N LEU A 139 -5.05 -6.25 4.89
CA LEU A 139 -3.60 -6.45 5.05
C LEU A 139 -2.93 -5.19 5.58
N GLU A 140 -3.32 -4.01 5.09
CA GLU A 140 -2.81 -2.75 5.62
C GLU A 140 -3.14 -2.62 7.11
N ALA A 141 -4.40 -2.86 7.50
CA ALA A 141 -4.81 -2.81 8.91
C ALA A 141 -4.01 -3.78 9.78
N SER A 142 -3.66 -4.96 9.26
CA SER A 142 -2.89 -5.97 9.99
C SER A 142 -1.44 -5.57 10.28
N THR A 143 -0.92 -4.54 9.61
CA THR A 143 0.43 -4.03 9.89
C THR A 143 0.58 -3.62 11.36
N LYS A 144 -0.48 -3.12 11.97
CA LYS A 144 -0.48 -2.76 13.39
C LYS A 144 -0.35 -3.97 14.30
N GLU A 145 -1.06 -5.06 13.98
CA GLU A 145 -1.00 -6.30 14.74
C GLU A 145 0.41 -6.91 14.72
N PHE A 146 1.07 -6.85 13.57
CA PHE A 146 2.37 -7.50 13.37
C PHE A 146 3.56 -6.58 13.63
N GLY A 147 3.33 -5.32 14.00
CA GLY A 147 4.42 -4.36 14.16
C GLY A 147 5.22 -4.19 12.88
N ALA A 148 4.57 -4.27 11.73
CA ALA A 148 5.20 -4.28 10.41
C ALA A 148 4.91 -2.98 9.66
N GLN A 149 5.81 -2.60 8.75
CA GLN A 149 5.55 -1.53 7.80
C GLN A 149 4.80 -2.03 6.58
N LEU A 150 5.05 -3.28 6.17
CA LEU A 150 4.46 -3.88 4.97
C LEU A 150 3.92 -5.27 5.28
N VAL A 151 2.68 -5.54 4.89
CA VAL A 151 2.11 -6.89 4.87
C VAL A 151 1.70 -7.21 3.44
N VAL A 152 2.25 -8.28 2.88
CA VAL A 152 2.03 -8.70 1.50
C VAL A 152 1.51 -10.12 1.49
N SER A 153 0.47 -10.39 0.71
CA SER A 153 0.00 -11.77 0.52
C SER A 153 0.98 -12.58 -0.33
N GLU A 154 1.02 -13.89 -0.10
CA GLU A 154 1.84 -14.79 -0.93
C GLU A 154 1.37 -14.80 -2.39
N ALA A 155 0.11 -14.42 -2.66
CA ALA A 155 -0.39 -14.21 -4.02
C ALA A 155 0.42 -13.17 -4.80
N VAL A 156 0.99 -12.18 -4.12
CA VAL A 156 1.87 -11.17 -4.74
C VAL A 156 3.31 -11.67 -4.86
N LEU A 157 3.81 -12.31 -3.80
CA LEU A 157 5.21 -12.72 -3.71
C LEU A 157 5.52 -13.99 -4.48
N GLY A 158 4.54 -14.87 -4.63
CA GLY A 158 4.75 -16.21 -5.15
C GLY A 158 5.53 -17.09 -4.17
N ASN A 159 5.86 -18.31 -4.59
CA ASN A 159 6.52 -19.30 -3.74
C ASN A 159 8.01 -19.00 -3.50
N THR A 160 8.61 -18.06 -4.25
CA THR A 160 10.04 -17.75 -4.18
C THR A 160 10.47 -17.11 -2.87
N LYS A 161 9.52 -16.66 -2.06
CA LYS A 161 9.80 -15.98 -0.79
C LYS A 161 9.34 -16.76 0.45
N ALA A 162 9.08 -18.05 0.29
CA ALA A 162 8.57 -18.89 1.37
C ALA A 162 9.50 -18.95 2.60
N GLU A 163 10.80 -18.75 2.42
CA GLU A 163 11.81 -18.81 3.48
C GLU A 163 12.59 -17.50 3.65
N ASP A 164 11.92 -16.36 3.42
CA ASP A 164 12.53 -15.05 3.53
C ASP A 164 12.85 -14.70 5.00
N PRO A 165 14.14 -14.64 5.40
CA PRO A 165 14.50 -14.34 6.79
C PRO A 165 14.22 -12.88 7.20
N CYS A 166 13.96 -11.98 6.24
CA CYS A 166 13.62 -10.59 6.53
C CYS A 166 12.13 -10.40 6.81
N SER A 167 11.34 -11.48 6.75
CA SER A 167 9.90 -11.43 6.95
C SER A 167 9.43 -12.51 7.91
N GLU A 168 8.25 -12.28 8.47
CA GLU A 168 7.53 -13.26 9.26
C GLU A 168 6.31 -13.73 8.47
N ARG A 169 6.14 -15.07 8.39
CA ARG A 169 4.96 -15.63 7.75
C ARG A 169 3.81 -15.70 8.76
N HIS A 170 2.65 -15.23 8.32
CA HIS A 170 1.41 -15.33 9.10
C HIS A 170 0.28 -15.87 8.23
N GLU A 171 -0.71 -16.45 8.87
CA GLU A 171 -1.96 -16.81 8.22
C GLU A 171 -3.07 -15.99 8.88
N ILE A 172 -3.83 -15.26 8.08
CA ILE A 172 -4.89 -14.41 8.59
C ILE A 172 -6.24 -14.80 8.01
N SER A 173 -7.27 -14.61 8.82
CA SER A 173 -8.66 -14.80 8.40
C SER A 173 -9.14 -13.55 7.69
N ILE A 174 -9.77 -13.73 6.54
CA ILE A 174 -10.36 -12.65 5.76
C ILE A 174 -11.88 -12.84 5.76
N ARG A 175 -12.59 -11.78 6.12
CA ARG A 175 -14.05 -11.79 6.17
C ARG A 175 -14.63 -12.17 4.79
N GLY A 176 -15.50 -13.17 4.78
CA GLY A 176 -16.15 -13.64 3.56
C GLY A 176 -15.35 -14.67 2.76
N ARG A 177 -14.12 -14.99 3.17
CA ARG A 177 -13.34 -16.08 2.57
C ARG A 177 -13.34 -17.31 3.44
N ARG A 178 -13.33 -18.48 2.79
CA ARG A 178 -13.06 -19.75 3.46
C ARG A 178 -11.55 -19.96 3.56
N GLY A 179 -11.09 -20.43 4.71
CA GLY A 179 -9.69 -20.69 4.96
C GLY A 179 -8.90 -19.43 5.28
N MET A 180 -7.60 -19.62 5.41
CA MET A 180 -6.67 -18.58 5.82
C MET A 180 -5.89 -18.06 4.63
N LEU A 181 -5.54 -16.79 4.66
CA LEU A 181 -4.66 -16.19 3.67
C LEU A 181 -3.24 -16.14 4.22
N ALA A 182 -2.30 -16.72 3.47
CA ALA A 182 -0.88 -16.65 3.81
C ALA A 182 -0.30 -15.29 3.42
N VAL A 183 0.38 -14.66 4.37
CA VAL A 183 0.97 -13.33 4.19
C VAL A 183 2.39 -13.32 4.76
N ARG A 184 3.17 -12.32 4.33
CA ARG A 184 4.49 -12.01 4.87
C ARG A 184 4.49 -10.59 5.42
N ALA A 185 5.00 -10.43 6.65
CA ALA A 185 5.10 -9.14 7.32
C ALA A 185 6.57 -8.69 7.36
N TYR A 186 6.83 -7.49 6.88
CA TYR A 186 8.15 -6.88 6.82
C TYR A 186 8.19 -5.68 7.77
N ALA A 187 9.13 -5.69 8.72
CA ALA A 187 9.33 -4.54 9.61
C ALA A 187 9.71 -3.29 8.81
N ALA A 188 10.51 -3.46 7.74
CA ALA A 188 10.86 -2.41 6.79
C ALA A 188 10.47 -2.86 5.39
N ALA A 189 9.68 -2.05 4.68
CA ALA A 189 9.22 -2.36 3.34
C ALA A 189 10.38 -2.53 2.35
N THR A 190 11.49 -1.82 2.54
CA THR A 190 12.68 -1.94 1.70
C THR A 190 13.27 -3.35 1.68
N ASP A 191 13.01 -4.16 2.70
CA ASP A 191 13.54 -5.53 2.78
C ASP A 191 12.85 -6.48 1.80
N VAL A 192 11.69 -6.14 1.28
CA VAL A 192 10.96 -7.00 0.34
C VAL A 192 11.71 -7.19 -0.98
N ILE A 193 12.51 -6.22 -1.42
CA ILE A 193 13.28 -6.28 -2.66
C ILE A 193 14.64 -6.95 -2.49
N ARG A 194 15.27 -6.87 -1.31
CA ARG A 194 16.62 -7.42 -1.08
C ARG A 194 16.75 -8.89 -1.50
N GLN A 195 15.69 -9.67 -1.42
CA GLN A 195 15.73 -11.08 -1.74
C GLN A 195 15.36 -11.41 -3.18
N THR A 196 14.76 -10.48 -3.92
CA THR A 196 14.56 -10.64 -5.35
C THR A 196 15.84 -10.41 -6.15
N ALA A 197 16.82 -9.71 -5.57
CA ALA A 197 18.10 -9.42 -6.21
C ALA A 197 19.14 -10.55 -6.05
N THR A 198 18.92 -11.51 -5.14
CA THR A 198 19.86 -12.61 -4.83
C THR A 198 19.36 -13.98 -5.29
N GLY A 199 18.19 -14.03 -5.91
CA GLY A 199 17.60 -15.26 -6.43
C GLY A 199 17.85 -15.51 -7.87
#